data_d8da6180dd53752feb71c3dd79dd6c20
#
_entry.id   d8da6180dd53752feb71c3dd79dd6c20
#
_cell.length_a   1.000
_cell.length_b   1.000
_cell.length_c   1.000
_cell.angle_alpha   90.00
_cell.angle_beta   90.00
_cell.angle_gamma   90.00
#
_symmetry.space_group_name_H-M   'P 1'
#
loop_
_entity.id
_entity.type
_entity.pdbx_description
1 polymer ?
#
loop_
_entity_poly.entity_id
_entity_poly.type
_entity_poly.pdbx_seq_one_letter_code
_entity_poly.pdbx_strand_id
1 'polypeptide(L)'
;MTRVVGLTGVTKRYPGGVTALDGVDLAVEEGELVGIVGPSGSGKSTLLHIVGTLDRPTSGSVEIAGFDVAALSDRELSALRARHVGFVFQAFHLVPGVSALDNVAEGLLYSGLPRAVRRRRAAEALERVGLADRARHRPHELSGGQKQRVAIARAVVGDPELLLADEPTGALDSASGESVMQLLHDLSAAGSTIAVITHDLEVAAQLPRRVRLRDGAVVEDVLGSVPPPVRGGAAAAGPPAGSAEGCGSTGGSGSAGAAGGSGTAGGWSGTAGGPGTAGGWSGTASGPGTTSEPRTTGGPPWPPQGRVPDDAWTGA
;
A
#
# COMPACT_ATOMS: atom_id res chain seq x y z
N MET A 1 -14.67 -20.81 -7.04
CA MET A 1 -13.84 -19.68 -6.57
C MET A 1 -13.08 -19.17 -7.79
N THR A 2 -13.00 -17.85 -7.97
CA THR A 2 -12.34 -17.24 -9.13
C THR A 2 -10.87 -17.03 -8.79
N ARG A 3 -9.97 -17.48 -9.67
CA ARG A 3 -8.53 -17.28 -9.48
C ARG A 3 -8.15 -15.84 -9.84
N VAL A 4 -7.51 -15.13 -8.91
CA VAL A 4 -7.01 -13.76 -9.12
C VAL A 4 -5.55 -13.77 -9.54
N VAL A 5 -4.74 -14.68 -8.99
CA VAL A 5 -3.33 -14.89 -9.37
C VAL A 5 -3.12 -16.35 -9.75
N GLY A 6 -2.56 -16.58 -10.93
CA GLY A 6 -2.15 -17.91 -11.41
C GLY A 6 -0.71 -17.85 -11.94
N LEU A 7 0.18 -18.60 -11.30
CA LEU A 7 1.56 -18.79 -11.75
C LEU A 7 1.76 -20.27 -12.03
N THR A 8 2.34 -20.61 -13.20
CA THR A 8 2.67 -21.99 -13.56
C THR A 8 4.08 -22.06 -14.11
N GLY A 9 4.97 -22.76 -13.40
CA GLY A 9 6.37 -22.97 -13.75
C GLY A 9 7.15 -21.68 -13.96
N VAL A 10 6.82 -20.61 -13.22
CA VAL A 10 7.38 -19.27 -13.42
C VAL A 10 8.85 -19.23 -13.00
N THR A 11 9.70 -18.88 -13.98
CA THR A 11 11.13 -18.70 -13.77
C THR A 11 11.53 -17.26 -14.11
N LYS A 12 12.39 -16.64 -13.29
CA LYS A 12 12.99 -15.34 -13.56
C LYS A 12 14.50 -15.41 -13.42
N ARG A 13 15.19 -15.11 -14.53
CA ARG A 13 16.65 -15.01 -14.59
C ARG A 13 17.06 -13.58 -14.95
N TYR A 14 17.97 -13.03 -14.21
CA TYR A 14 18.54 -11.71 -14.48
C TYR A 14 19.87 -11.82 -15.23
N PRO A 15 20.30 -10.75 -15.93
CA PRO A 15 21.66 -10.66 -16.48
C PRO A 15 22.69 -10.97 -15.39
N GLY A 16 23.74 -11.73 -15.74
CA GLY A 16 24.74 -12.19 -14.77
C GLY A 16 24.47 -13.57 -14.16
N GLY A 17 23.44 -14.29 -14.64
CA GLY A 17 23.19 -15.70 -14.29
C GLY A 17 22.43 -15.92 -12.99
N VAL A 18 21.95 -14.85 -12.35
CA VAL A 18 21.16 -14.96 -11.11
C VAL A 18 19.75 -15.45 -11.44
N THR A 19 19.39 -16.63 -10.95
CA THR A 19 18.01 -17.13 -10.99
C THR A 19 17.31 -16.69 -9.70
N ALA A 20 16.36 -15.75 -9.85
CA ALA A 20 15.62 -15.21 -8.71
C ALA A 20 14.32 -15.96 -8.42
N LEU A 21 13.71 -16.59 -9.46
CA LEU A 21 12.61 -17.54 -9.33
C LEU A 21 12.91 -18.75 -10.21
N ASP A 22 12.61 -19.94 -9.71
CA ASP A 22 12.88 -21.21 -10.37
C ASP A 22 11.66 -22.14 -10.30
N GLY A 23 10.86 -22.14 -11.37
CA GLY A 23 9.71 -23.03 -11.52
C GLY A 23 8.60 -22.79 -10.49
N VAL A 24 8.27 -21.55 -10.18
CA VAL A 24 7.26 -21.23 -9.17
C VAL A 24 5.86 -21.50 -9.68
N ASP A 25 5.11 -22.33 -8.93
CA ASP A 25 3.67 -22.54 -9.05
C ASP A 25 2.97 -21.89 -7.85
N LEU A 26 1.97 -21.04 -8.11
CA LEU A 26 1.18 -20.37 -7.08
C LEU A 26 -0.19 -20.00 -7.63
N ALA A 27 -1.24 -20.29 -6.87
CA ALA A 27 -2.58 -19.78 -7.15
C ALA A 27 -3.08 -18.98 -5.93
N VAL A 28 -3.71 -17.84 -6.18
CA VAL A 28 -4.43 -17.07 -5.14
C VAL A 28 -5.85 -16.88 -5.63
N GLU A 29 -6.80 -17.29 -4.80
CA GLU A 29 -8.23 -17.20 -5.11
C GLU A 29 -8.81 -15.86 -4.60
N GLU A 30 -9.95 -15.47 -5.14
CA GLU A 30 -10.68 -14.27 -4.74
C GLU A 30 -11.04 -14.30 -3.25
N GLY A 31 -10.78 -13.19 -2.54
CA GLY A 31 -11.03 -13.04 -1.11
C GLY A 31 -9.96 -13.64 -0.20
N GLU A 32 -8.92 -14.29 -0.74
CA GLU A 32 -7.84 -14.83 0.07
C GLU A 32 -6.93 -13.74 0.66
N LEU A 33 -6.50 -13.95 1.91
CA LEU A 33 -5.40 -13.25 2.55
C LEU A 33 -4.23 -14.22 2.67
N VAL A 34 -3.18 -14.03 1.86
CA VAL A 34 -2.02 -14.91 1.80
C VAL A 34 -0.74 -14.17 2.16
N GLY A 35 0.10 -14.82 2.97
CA GLY A 35 1.46 -14.37 3.27
C GLY A 35 2.49 -15.05 2.39
N ILE A 36 3.34 -14.28 1.71
CA ILE A 36 4.51 -14.77 0.99
C ILE A 36 5.73 -14.50 1.87
N VAL A 37 6.29 -15.54 2.45
CA VAL A 37 7.31 -15.43 3.48
C VAL A 37 8.64 -16.09 3.05
N GLY A 38 9.74 -15.65 3.61
CA GLY A 38 11.05 -16.24 3.34
C GLY A 38 12.20 -15.30 3.72
N PRO A 39 13.44 -15.80 3.77
CA PRO A 39 14.61 -14.99 4.08
C PRO A 39 14.89 -13.92 3.02
N SER A 40 15.77 -12.97 3.33
CA SER A 40 16.27 -12.02 2.34
C SER A 40 16.92 -12.75 1.17
N GLY A 41 16.68 -12.30 -0.05
CA GLY A 41 17.23 -12.94 -1.26
C GLY A 41 16.45 -14.17 -1.75
N SER A 42 15.38 -14.62 -1.07
CA SER A 42 14.61 -15.80 -1.50
C SER A 42 13.77 -15.62 -2.76
N GLY A 43 13.71 -14.43 -3.36
CA GLY A 43 12.94 -14.15 -4.57
C GLY A 43 11.60 -13.43 -4.33
N LYS A 44 11.22 -13.10 -3.09
CA LYS A 44 9.92 -12.47 -2.76
C LYS A 44 9.63 -11.17 -3.52
N SER A 45 10.58 -10.25 -3.55
CA SER A 45 10.39 -8.98 -4.27
C SER A 45 10.30 -9.19 -5.79
N THR A 46 11.03 -10.18 -6.33
CA THR A 46 10.90 -10.57 -7.74
C THR A 46 9.52 -11.16 -8.01
N LEU A 47 9.02 -12.01 -7.12
CA LEU A 47 7.67 -12.57 -7.24
C LEU A 47 6.62 -11.46 -7.19
N LEU A 48 6.74 -10.50 -6.24
CA LEU A 48 5.87 -9.33 -6.17
C LEU A 48 5.89 -8.53 -7.47
N HIS A 49 7.07 -8.29 -8.04
CA HIS A 49 7.17 -7.54 -9.30
C HIS A 49 6.50 -8.26 -10.46
N ILE A 50 6.58 -9.59 -10.52
CA ILE A 50 5.91 -10.39 -11.57
C ILE A 50 4.39 -10.39 -11.34
N VAL A 51 3.92 -10.70 -10.13
CA VAL A 51 2.48 -10.69 -9.78
C VAL A 51 1.89 -9.30 -9.95
N GLY A 52 2.65 -8.27 -9.58
CA GLY A 52 2.28 -6.88 -9.78
C GLY A 52 2.45 -6.37 -11.23
N THR A 53 2.84 -7.23 -12.17
CA THR A 53 3.08 -6.89 -13.59
C THR A 53 4.07 -5.74 -13.80
N LEU A 54 4.99 -5.55 -12.85
CA LEU A 54 6.09 -4.58 -12.94
C LEU A 54 7.30 -5.15 -13.69
N ASP A 55 7.42 -6.48 -13.74
CA ASP A 55 8.43 -7.22 -14.49
C ASP A 55 7.80 -8.45 -15.17
N ARG A 56 8.45 -8.98 -16.19
CA ARG A 56 7.98 -10.17 -16.91
C ARG A 56 8.78 -11.40 -16.49
N PRO A 57 8.17 -12.61 -16.45
CA PRO A 57 8.90 -13.84 -16.25
C PRO A 57 9.84 -14.10 -17.44
N THR A 58 10.91 -14.87 -17.21
CA THR A 58 11.78 -15.38 -18.28
C THR A 58 11.12 -16.58 -18.97
N SER A 59 10.39 -17.41 -18.21
CA SER A 59 9.61 -18.55 -18.71
C SER A 59 8.48 -18.89 -17.73
N GLY A 60 7.57 -19.74 -18.13
CA GLY A 60 6.34 -20.06 -17.41
C GLY A 60 5.18 -19.13 -17.79
N SER A 61 4.00 -19.34 -17.21
CA SER A 61 2.81 -18.55 -17.46
C SER A 61 2.37 -17.78 -16.22
N VAL A 62 1.87 -16.56 -16.43
CA VAL A 62 1.37 -15.65 -15.39
C VAL A 62 0.00 -15.16 -15.81
N GLU A 63 -1.00 -15.42 -14.98
CA GLU A 63 -2.37 -14.94 -15.13
C GLU A 63 -2.72 -14.05 -13.94
N ILE A 64 -3.20 -12.82 -14.21
CA ILE A 64 -3.62 -11.86 -13.19
C ILE A 64 -5.02 -11.35 -13.55
N ALA A 65 -5.96 -11.49 -12.62
CA ALA A 65 -7.36 -11.08 -12.81
C ALA A 65 -7.97 -11.65 -14.13
N GLY A 66 -7.62 -12.89 -14.48
CA GLY A 66 -8.06 -13.56 -15.71
C GLY A 66 -7.32 -13.15 -17.00
N PHE A 67 -6.28 -12.32 -16.92
CA PHE A 67 -5.49 -11.88 -18.07
C PHE A 67 -4.13 -12.59 -18.12
N ASP A 68 -3.79 -13.17 -19.28
CA ASP A 68 -2.45 -13.69 -19.54
C ASP A 68 -1.46 -12.54 -19.74
N VAL A 69 -0.54 -12.38 -18.79
CA VAL A 69 0.48 -11.30 -18.78
C VAL A 69 1.41 -11.38 -19.99
N ALA A 70 1.67 -12.58 -20.53
CA ALA A 70 2.56 -12.75 -21.68
C ALA A 70 1.92 -12.21 -22.97
N ALA A 71 0.60 -12.25 -23.08
CA ALA A 71 -0.14 -11.80 -24.26
C ALA A 71 -0.31 -10.27 -24.33
N LEU A 72 -0.06 -9.55 -23.20
CA LEU A 72 -0.34 -8.11 -23.10
C LEU A 72 0.88 -7.27 -23.48
N SER A 73 0.62 -6.17 -24.21
CA SER A 73 1.60 -5.10 -24.43
C SER A 73 1.86 -4.29 -23.13
N ASP A 74 2.92 -3.51 -23.08
CA ASP A 74 3.26 -2.69 -21.90
C ASP A 74 2.17 -1.64 -21.57
N ARG A 75 1.46 -1.15 -22.59
CA ARG A 75 0.30 -0.26 -22.40
C ARG A 75 -0.85 -0.99 -21.72
N GLU A 76 -1.15 -2.21 -22.15
CA GLU A 76 -2.22 -3.05 -21.56
C GLU A 76 -1.86 -3.50 -20.15
N LEU A 77 -0.59 -3.85 -19.88
CA LEU A 77 -0.09 -4.13 -18.53
C LEU A 77 -0.24 -2.92 -17.61
N SER A 78 0.04 -1.72 -18.13
CA SER A 78 -0.15 -0.48 -17.35
C SER A 78 -1.63 -0.22 -17.04
N ALA A 79 -2.53 -0.52 -17.97
CA ALA A 79 -3.97 -0.42 -17.75
C ALA A 79 -4.48 -1.49 -16.77
N LEU A 80 -3.96 -2.72 -16.87
CA LEU A 80 -4.26 -3.80 -15.93
C LEU A 80 -3.84 -3.43 -14.51
N ARG A 81 -2.59 -2.98 -14.31
CA ARG A 81 -2.14 -2.50 -12.99
C ARG A 81 -3.03 -1.40 -12.43
N ALA A 82 -3.36 -0.40 -13.25
CA ALA A 82 -4.14 0.74 -12.79
C ALA A 82 -5.58 0.39 -12.34
N ARG A 83 -6.12 -0.74 -12.82
CA ARG A 83 -7.49 -1.16 -12.53
C ARG A 83 -7.58 -2.29 -11.51
N HIS A 84 -6.69 -3.29 -11.63
CA HIS A 84 -6.86 -4.58 -10.96
C HIS A 84 -5.84 -4.80 -9.83
N VAL A 85 -4.78 -3.96 -9.73
CA VAL A 85 -3.72 -4.17 -8.73
C VAL A 85 -3.50 -2.92 -7.89
N GLY A 86 -3.66 -3.05 -6.58
CA GLY A 86 -3.27 -2.04 -5.60
C GLY A 86 -1.91 -2.39 -4.98
N PHE A 87 -1.08 -1.38 -4.73
CA PHE A 87 0.22 -1.56 -4.10
C PHE A 87 0.33 -0.80 -2.78
N VAL A 88 0.81 -1.48 -1.75
CA VAL A 88 1.21 -0.94 -0.46
C VAL A 88 2.69 -1.25 -0.25
N PHE A 89 3.51 -0.25 -0.03
CA PHE A 89 4.96 -0.38 0.14
C PHE A 89 5.38 -0.06 1.58
N GLN A 90 6.50 -0.60 2.01
CA GLN A 90 7.12 -0.29 3.30
C GLN A 90 7.39 1.21 3.48
N ALA A 91 7.82 1.91 2.45
CA ALA A 91 8.21 3.32 2.49
C ALA A 91 7.05 4.31 2.23
N PHE A 92 5.78 3.90 2.37
CA PHE A 92 4.54 4.68 2.18
C PHE A 92 4.40 5.37 0.81
N HIS A 93 5.44 5.93 0.25
CA HIS A 93 5.49 6.69 -1.02
C HIS A 93 4.37 7.75 -1.13
N LEU A 94 4.15 8.48 -0.05
CA LEU A 94 3.24 9.63 -0.06
C LEU A 94 3.94 10.86 -0.62
N VAL A 95 3.24 11.63 -1.46
CA VAL A 95 3.75 12.87 -2.04
C VAL A 95 3.86 13.93 -0.94
N PRO A 96 5.06 14.45 -0.64
CA PRO A 96 5.25 15.50 0.35
C PRO A 96 4.47 16.77 -0.01
N GLY A 97 3.95 17.47 0.99
CA GLY A 97 3.22 18.72 0.77
C GLY A 97 1.78 18.59 0.24
N VAL A 98 1.39 17.40 -0.23
CA VAL A 98 0.04 17.06 -0.69
C VAL A 98 -0.77 16.48 0.47
N SER A 99 -2.07 16.82 0.56
CA SER A 99 -2.95 16.31 1.62
C SER A 99 -3.14 14.78 1.53
N ALA A 100 -3.53 14.14 2.65
CA ALA A 100 -3.88 12.72 2.66
C ALA A 100 -4.99 12.42 1.63
N LEU A 101 -6.01 13.27 1.54
CA LEU A 101 -7.09 13.16 0.57
C LEU A 101 -6.58 13.17 -0.88
N ASP A 102 -5.69 14.11 -1.21
CA ASP A 102 -5.17 14.21 -2.58
C ASP A 102 -4.16 13.08 -2.87
N ASN A 103 -3.38 12.63 -1.87
CA ASN A 103 -2.54 11.43 -1.99
C ASN A 103 -3.36 10.17 -2.31
N VAL A 104 -4.52 9.99 -1.68
CA VAL A 104 -5.42 8.86 -1.98
C VAL A 104 -6.07 9.04 -3.36
N ALA A 105 -6.51 10.26 -3.70
CA ALA A 105 -7.11 10.55 -5.01
C ALA A 105 -6.15 10.30 -6.19
N GLU A 106 -4.83 10.31 -5.98
CA GLU A 106 -3.82 9.94 -6.98
C GLU A 106 -3.92 8.46 -7.40
N GLY A 107 -4.37 7.57 -6.52
CA GLY A 107 -4.65 6.16 -6.87
C GLY A 107 -5.64 6.01 -8.03
N LEU A 108 -6.48 7.02 -8.27
CA LEU A 108 -7.43 7.06 -9.37
C LEU A 108 -7.00 7.94 -10.55
N LEU A 109 -5.72 8.34 -10.63
CA LEU A 109 -5.26 9.29 -11.66
C LEU A 109 -5.51 8.77 -13.08
N TYR A 110 -5.32 7.49 -13.30
CA TYR A 110 -5.46 6.84 -14.61
C TYR A 110 -6.84 6.20 -14.85
N SER A 111 -7.80 6.39 -13.95
CA SER A 111 -9.16 5.84 -14.07
C SER A 111 -10.05 6.57 -15.08
N GLY A 112 -9.63 7.74 -15.58
CA GLY A 112 -10.46 8.59 -16.43
C GLY A 112 -11.53 9.40 -15.67
N LEU A 113 -11.63 9.24 -14.35
CA LEU A 113 -12.64 9.92 -13.53
C LEU A 113 -12.34 11.42 -13.34
N PRO A 114 -13.35 12.29 -13.33
CA PRO A 114 -13.21 13.70 -13.00
C PRO A 114 -12.61 13.89 -11.57
N ARG A 115 -11.83 14.97 -11.38
CA ARG A 115 -11.18 15.25 -10.10
C ARG A 115 -12.14 15.25 -8.91
N ALA A 116 -13.33 15.81 -9.07
CA ALA A 116 -14.34 15.85 -7.99
C ALA A 116 -14.76 14.44 -7.56
N VAL A 117 -14.97 13.51 -8.51
CA VAL A 117 -15.33 12.12 -8.23
C VAL A 117 -14.17 11.40 -7.56
N ARG A 118 -12.93 11.58 -8.05
CA ARG A 118 -11.73 10.99 -7.43
C ARG A 118 -11.58 11.41 -5.96
N ARG A 119 -11.78 12.71 -5.66
CA ARG A 119 -11.70 13.22 -4.28
C ARG A 119 -12.82 12.69 -3.38
N ARG A 120 -14.04 12.51 -3.90
CA ARG A 120 -15.13 11.89 -3.15
C ARG A 120 -14.77 10.45 -2.78
N ARG A 121 -14.39 9.61 -3.76
CA ARG A 121 -13.95 8.23 -3.49
C ARG A 121 -12.75 8.17 -2.54
N ALA A 122 -11.83 9.10 -2.65
CA ALA A 122 -10.69 9.22 -1.74
C ALA A 122 -11.12 9.53 -0.29
N ALA A 123 -12.15 10.35 -0.09
CA ALA A 123 -12.70 10.64 1.23
C ALA A 123 -13.36 9.37 1.83
N GLU A 124 -14.14 8.64 1.04
CA GLU A 124 -14.74 7.36 1.42
C GLU A 124 -13.67 6.31 1.77
N ALA A 125 -12.58 6.23 0.99
CA ALA A 125 -11.47 5.33 1.28
C ALA A 125 -10.72 5.71 2.58
N LEU A 126 -10.55 7.01 2.86
CA LEU A 126 -9.98 7.49 4.13
C LEU A 126 -10.87 7.16 5.33
N GLU A 127 -12.18 7.24 5.18
CA GLU A 127 -13.14 6.84 6.20
C GLU A 127 -13.02 5.33 6.51
N ARG A 128 -12.93 4.48 5.48
CA ARG A 128 -12.73 3.02 5.62
C ARG A 128 -11.48 2.65 6.42
N VAL A 129 -10.41 3.47 6.35
CA VAL A 129 -9.18 3.25 7.13
C VAL A 129 -9.11 4.04 8.44
N GLY A 130 -10.23 4.70 8.84
CA GLY A 130 -10.34 5.44 10.11
C GLY A 130 -9.56 6.76 10.13
N LEU A 131 -9.43 7.45 8.97
CA LEU A 131 -8.69 8.70 8.83
C LEU A 131 -9.53 9.85 8.23
N ALA A 132 -10.86 9.82 8.37
CA ALA A 132 -11.73 10.86 7.85
C ALA A 132 -11.37 12.26 8.40
N ASP A 133 -11.06 12.35 9.70
CA ASP A 133 -10.63 13.57 10.40
C ASP A 133 -9.23 14.06 9.98
N ARG A 134 -8.43 13.21 9.35
CA ARG A 134 -7.07 13.50 8.89
C ARG A 134 -6.97 13.78 7.38
N ALA A 135 -8.08 13.84 6.67
CA ALA A 135 -8.11 14.01 5.20
C ALA A 135 -7.33 15.23 4.69
N ARG A 136 -7.25 16.31 5.47
CA ARG A 136 -6.52 17.53 5.11
C ARG A 136 -5.06 17.56 5.58
N HIS A 137 -4.64 16.62 6.44
CA HIS A 137 -3.27 16.55 6.96
C HIS A 137 -2.30 16.17 5.84
N ARG A 138 -1.08 16.70 5.95
CA ARG A 138 0.03 16.36 5.06
C ARG A 138 0.89 15.26 5.69
N PRO A 139 1.71 14.54 4.91
CA PRO A 139 2.50 13.42 5.43
C PRO A 139 3.35 13.73 6.66
N HIS A 140 3.91 14.93 6.78
CA HIS A 140 4.71 15.32 7.94
C HIS A 140 3.89 15.54 9.23
N GLU A 141 2.57 15.67 9.11
CA GLU A 141 1.63 15.83 10.23
C GLU A 141 1.03 14.49 10.69
N LEU A 142 1.39 13.38 10.02
CA LEU A 142 0.86 12.06 10.28
C LEU A 142 1.90 11.15 10.95
N SER A 143 1.45 10.30 11.88
CA SER A 143 2.29 9.21 12.43
C SER A 143 2.64 8.18 11.35
N GLY A 144 3.59 7.29 11.64
CA GLY A 144 3.95 6.18 10.75
C GLY A 144 2.76 5.30 10.38
N GLY A 145 1.99 4.87 11.37
CA GLY A 145 0.78 4.06 11.15
C GLY A 145 -0.30 4.81 10.37
N GLN A 146 -0.48 6.13 10.60
CA GLN A 146 -1.40 6.94 9.82
C GLN A 146 -0.94 7.08 8.36
N LYS A 147 0.36 7.27 8.09
CA LYS A 147 0.92 7.28 6.73
C LYS A 147 0.67 5.97 6.02
N GLN A 148 0.85 4.84 6.70
CA GLN A 148 0.61 3.53 6.12
C GLN A 148 -0.87 3.31 5.80
N ARG A 149 -1.78 3.73 6.69
CA ARG A 149 -3.22 3.68 6.40
C ARG A 149 -3.61 4.57 5.21
N VAL A 150 -2.99 5.74 5.03
CA VAL A 150 -3.18 6.57 3.82
C VAL A 150 -2.68 5.84 2.57
N ALA A 151 -1.52 5.14 2.64
CA ALA A 151 -1.00 4.35 1.53
C ALA A 151 -1.94 3.16 1.19
N ILE A 152 -2.51 2.50 2.20
CA ILE A 152 -3.52 1.46 2.01
C ILE A 152 -4.79 2.04 1.38
N ALA A 153 -5.31 3.17 1.89
CA ALA A 153 -6.48 3.83 1.30
C ALA A 153 -6.25 4.18 -0.18
N ARG A 154 -5.06 4.67 -0.53
CA ARG A 154 -4.66 4.93 -1.93
C ARG A 154 -4.65 3.66 -2.78
N ALA A 155 -4.19 2.55 -2.22
CA ALA A 155 -4.13 1.28 -2.93
C ALA A 155 -5.51 0.68 -3.19
N VAL A 156 -6.47 0.86 -2.27
CA VAL A 156 -7.83 0.27 -2.37
C VAL A 156 -8.88 1.22 -2.95
N VAL A 157 -8.56 2.50 -3.21
CA VAL A 157 -9.54 3.52 -3.67
C VAL A 157 -10.17 3.19 -5.03
N GLY A 158 -9.50 2.37 -5.83
CA GLY A 158 -9.95 1.88 -7.14
C GLY A 158 -10.71 0.56 -7.09
N ASP A 159 -10.92 0.01 -5.89
CA ASP A 159 -11.47 -1.33 -5.66
C ASP A 159 -10.76 -2.40 -6.51
N PRO A 160 -9.40 -2.57 -6.35
CA PRO A 160 -8.62 -3.52 -7.11
C PRO A 160 -9.00 -4.96 -6.73
N GLU A 161 -8.89 -5.90 -7.68
CA GLU A 161 -9.08 -7.33 -7.42
C GLU A 161 -7.95 -7.94 -6.59
N LEU A 162 -6.75 -7.33 -6.63
CA LEU A 162 -5.57 -7.78 -5.90
C LEU A 162 -4.89 -6.61 -5.20
N LEU A 163 -4.66 -6.74 -3.88
CA LEU A 163 -3.83 -5.86 -3.09
C LEU A 163 -2.50 -6.54 -2.78
N LEU A 164 -1.40 -5.96 -3.23
CA LEU A 164 -0.05 -6.41 -2.93
C LEU A 164 0.57 -5.52 -1.85
N ALA A 165 0.92 -6.10 -0.70
CA ALA A 165 1.51 -5.37 0.42
C ALA A 165 2.94 -5.87 0.66
N ASP A 166 3.93 -5.02 0.36
CA ASP A 166 5.36 -5.31 0.55
C ASP A 166 5.81 -4.73 1.88
N GLU A 167 6.11 -5.62 2.84
CA GLU A 167 6.55 -5.29 4.20
C GLU A 167 5.69 -4.19 4.86
N PRO A 168 4.34 -4.35 4.92
CA PRO A 168 3.43 -3.26 5.27
C PRO A 168 3.61 -2.70 6.69
N THR A 169 4.31 -3.44 7.56
CA THR A 169 4.58 -3.06 8.95
C THR A 169 6.05 -2.76 9.23
N GLY A 170 6.95 -3.00 8.27
CA GLY A 170 8.40 -2.96 8.49
C GLY A 170 9.00 -1.59 8.85
N ALA A 171 8.24 -0.49 8.71
CA ALA A 171 8.65 0.86 9.10
C ALA A 171 7.86 1.39 10.32
N LEU A 172 7.14 0.52 11.05
CA LEU A 172 6.21 0.90 12.11
C LEU A 172 6.65 0.36 13.47
N ASP A 173 6.22 1.04 14.53
CA ASP A 173 6.24 0.46 15.88
C ASP A 173 5.20 -0.67 16.00
N SER A 174 5.35 -1.52 17.03
CA SER A 174 4.53 -2.73 17.19
C SER A 174 3.02 -2.42 17.24
N ALA A 175 2.60 -1.40 17.99
CA ALA A 175 1.18 -1.06 18.12
C ALA A 175 0.59 -0.53 16.79
N SER A 176 1.34 0.29 16.06
CA SER A 176 0.98 0.74 14.71
C SER A 176 0.94 -0.42 13.73
N GLY A 177 1.89 -1.36 13.83
CA GLY A 177 1.97 -2.57 13.01
C GLY A 177 0.74 -3.46 13.20
N GLU A 178 0.39 -3.79 14.45
CA GLU A 178 -0.82 -4.56 14.78
C GLU A 178 -2.08 -3.91 14.20
N SER A 179 -2.20 -2.58 14.35
CA SER A 179 -3.33 -1.83 13.82
C SER A 179 -3.43 -1.86 12.30
N VAL A 180 -2.29 -1.90 11.59
CA VAL A 180 -2.24 -2.05 10.13
C VAL A 180 -2.59 -3.47 9.72
N MET A 181 -2.10 -4.48 10.43
CA MET A 181 -2.46 -5.88 10.17
C MET A 181 -3.96 -6.12 10.38
N GLN A 182 -4.53 -5.58 11.46
CA GLN A 182 -5.98 -5.67 11.69
C GLN A 182 -6.78 -5.03 10.53
N LEU A 183 -6.35 -3.87 10.01
CA LEU A 183 -6.98 -3.24 8.86
C LEU A 183 -6.92 -4.15 7.60
N LEU A 184 -5.80 -4.85 7.35
CA LEU A 184 -5.69 -5.79 6.23
C LEU A 184 -6.63 -6.99 6.42
N HIS A 185 -6.77 -7.50 7.64
CA HIS A 185 -7.75 -8.54 7.96
C HIS A 185 -9.18 -8.07 7.72
N ASP A 186 -9.54 -6.85 8.14
CA ASP A 186 -10.87 -6.28 7.94
C ASP A 186 -11.18 -6.10 6.44
N LEU A 187 -10.21 -5.65 5.64
CA LEU A 187 -10.35 -5.53 4.19
C LEU A 187 -10.53 -6.91 3.52
N SER A 188 -9.79 -7.92 3.95
CA SER A 188 -9.96 -9.29 3.45
C SER A 188 -11.33 -9.86 3.83
N ALA A 189 -11.77 -9.65 5.07
CA ALA A 189 -13.11 -10.06 5.53
C ALA A 189 -14.24 -9.35 4.74
N ALA A 190 -13.96 -8.15 4.20
CA ALA A 190 -14.87 -7.43 3.30
C ALA A 190 -14.78 -7.90 1.82
N GLY A 191 -13.97 -8.93 1.53
CA GLY A 191 -13.85 -9.56 0.21
C GLY A 191 -12.63 -9.16 -0.63
N SER A 192 -11.72 -8.34 -0.11
CA SER A 192 -10.48 -8.00 -0.82
C SER A 192 -9.52 -9.18 -0.86
N THR A 193 -8.93 -9.47 -2.03
CA THR A 193 -7.83 -10.43 -2.16
C THR A 193 -6.51 -9.74 -1.84
N ILE A 194 -5.75 -10.26 -0.88
CA ILE A 194 -4.55 -9.59 -0.37
C ILE A 194 -3.37 -10.56 -0.33
N ALA A 195 -2.25 -10.19 -0.94
CA ALA A 195 -0.97 -10.88 -0.77
C ALA A 195 -0.01 -9.98 0.01
N VAL A 196 0.38 -10.44 1.20
CA VAL A 196 1.34 -9.76 2.09
C VAL A 196 2.70 -10.42 1.94
N ILE A 197 3.71 -9.64 1.57
CA ILE A 197 5.09 -10.09 1.51
C ILE A 197 5.80 -9.62 2.76
N THR A 198 6.39 -10.55 3.49
CA THR A 198 7.14 -10.22 4.70
C THR A 198 8.23 -11.25 5.01
N HIS A 199 9.25 -10.82 5.71
CA HIS A 199 10.24 -11.69 6.33
C HIS A 199 10.01 -11.82 7.84
N ASP A 200 9.05 -11.06 8.38
CA ASP A 200 8.67 -11.10 9.79
C ASP A 200 7.77 -12.30 10.07
N LEU A 201 8.24 -13.17 10.97
CA LEU A 201 7.53 -14.40 11.35
C LEU A 201 6.31 -14.13 12.24
N GLU A 202 6.29 -13.04 12.99
CA GLU A 202 5.15 -12.66 13.83
C GLU A 202 3.99 -12.15 12.95
N VAL A 203 4.30 -11.36 11.95
CA VAL A 203 3.33 -10.94 10.92
C VAL A 203 2.82 -12.16 10.15
N ALA A 204 3.74 -13.03 9.72
CA ALA A 204 3.40 -14.25 8.99
C ALA A 204 2.48 -15.18 9.78
N ALA A 205 2.66 -15.28 11.10
CA ALA A 205 1.84 -16.13 11.97
C ALA A 205 0.37 -15.67 12.06
N GLN A 206 0.10 -14.41 11.77
CA GLN A 206 -1.26 -13.84 11.78
C GLN A 206 -2.03 -14.11 10.48
N LEU A 207 -1.36 -14.61 9.43
CA LEU A 207 -1.97 -14.80 8.12
C LEU A 207 -2.60 -16.20 7.97
N PRO A 208 -3.82 -16.29 7.39
CA PRO A 208 -4.55 -17.55 7.26
C PRO A 208 -3.92 -18.55 6.30
N ARG A 209 -3.15 -18.09 5.32
CA ARG A 209 -2.37 -18.92 4.41
C ARG A 209 -0.96 -18.38 4.29
N ARG A 210 0.02 -19.27 4.27
CA ARG A 210 1.45 -18.90 4.17
C ARG A 210 2.14 -19.72 3.10
N VAL A 211 2.70 -19.00 2.12
CA VAL A 211 3.53 -19.55 1.05
C VAL A 211 4.97 -19.21 1.37
N ARG A 212 5.80 -20.22 1.61
CA ARG A 212 7.21 -20.04 1.96
C ARG A 212 8.08 -20.14 0.73
N LEU A 213 8.80 -19.06 0.45
CA LEU A 213 9.76 -18.98 -0.63
C LEU A 213 11.18 -19.17 -0.11
N ARG A 214 11.95 -20.03 -0.76
CA ARG A 214 13.36 -20.24 -0.48
C ARG A 214 14.11 -20.52 -1.77
N ASP A 215 15.24 -19.80 -1.97
CA ASP A 215 16.13 -19.95 -3.14
C ASP A 215 15.38 -19.91 -4.50
N GLY A 216 14.37 -19.03 -4.59
CA GLY A 216 13.56 -18.84 -5.79
C GLY A 216 12.42 -19.85 -5.99
N ALA A 217 12.25 -20.84 -5.11
CA ALA A 217 11.21 -21.85 -5.22
C ALA A 217 10.21 -21.79 -4.03
N VAL A 218 8.97 -22.19 -4.27
CA VAL A 218 7.98 -22.44 -3.21
C VAL A 218 8.32 -23.77 -2.55
N VAL A 219 8.64 -23.71 -1.25
CA VAL A 219 9.01 -24.91 -0.46
C VAL A 219 7.88 -25.36 0.46
N GLU A 220 6.92 -24.49 0.73
CA GLU A 220 5.81 -24.78 1.63
C GLU A 220 4.63 -23.90 1.29
N ASP A 221 3.42 -24.44 1.29
CA ASP A 221 2.15 -23.73 1.14
C ASP A 221 1.15 -24.32 2.14
N VAL A 222 0.88 -23.59 3.20
CA VAL A 222 0.06 -24.09 4.33
C VAL A 222 -1.08 -23.14 4.64
N LEU A 223 -2.25 -23.72 4.88
CA LEU A 223 -3.37 -23.03 5.50
C LEU A 223 -3.10 -23.00 7.01
N GLY A 224 -2.90 -21.81 7.55
CA GLY A 224 -2.75 -21.60 8.98
C GLY A 224 -4.10 -21.64 9.68
N SER A 225 -4.16 -22.16 10.91
CA SER A 225 -5.26 -21.87 11.81
C SER A 225 -5.09 -20.43 12.31
N VAL A 226 -5.86 -19.47 11.76
CA VAL A 226 -5.89 -18.11 12.29
C VAL A 226 -6.58 -18.18 13.66
N PRO A 227 -5.96 -17.71 14.74
CA PRO A 227 -6.70 -17.47 15.97
C PRO A 227 -7.81 -16.44 15.66
N PRO A 228 -9.03 -16.63 16.21
CA PRO A 228 -10.11 -15.67 15.95
C PRO A 228 -9.65 -14.27 16.36
N PRO A 229 -10.06 -13.21 15.62
CA PRO A 229 -9.68 -11.85 15.94
C PRO A 229 -10.03 -11.58 17.39
N VAL A 230 -9.07 -11.09 18.15
CA VAL A 230 -9.31 -10.63 19.52
C VAL A 230 -10.28 -9.47 19.39
N ARG A 231 -11.55 -9.72 19.62
CA ARG A 231 -12.56 -8.66 19.73
C ARG A 231 -12.09 -7.77 20.87
N GLY A 232 -11.60 -6.59 20.54
CA GLY A 232 -11.26 -5.56 21.51
C GLY A 232 -12.44 -5.42 22.45
N GLY A 233 -12.22 -5.74 23.72
CA GLY A 233 -13.26 -5.68 24.74
C GLY A 233 -13.89 -4.29 24.72
N ALA A 234 -15.17 -4.21 24.39
CA ALA A 234 -15.95 -3.02 24.65
C ALA A 234 -15.68 -2.67 26.11
N ALA A 235 -15.09 -1.51 26.34
CA ALA A 235 -14.90 -0.96 27.66
C ALA A 235 -16.26 -0.97 28.36
N ALA A 236 -16.42 -1.90 29.31
CA ALA A 236 -17.60 -1.98 30.14
C ALA A 236 -17.71 -0.63 30.86
N ALA A 237 -18.71 0.14 30.49
CA ALA A 237 -19.11 1.32 31.24
C ALA A 237 -19.39 0.84 32.67
N GLY A 238 -18.50 1.21 33.59
CA GLY A 238 -18.71 1.00 35.01
C GLY A 238 -20.00 1.71 35.49
N PRO A 239 -20.70 1.16 36.47
CA PRO A 239 -21.93 1.76 36.98
C PRO A 239 -21.63 3.11 37.64
N PRO A 240 -22.59 4.07 37.63
CA PRO A 240 -22.40 5.38 38.25
C PRO A 240 -22.23 5.25 39.77
N ALA A 241 -21.12 5.82 40.27
CA ALA A 241 -20.84 5.88 41.70
C ALA A 241 -21.90 6.71 42.41
N GLY A 242 -22.57 6.05 43.32
CA GLY A 242 -23.51 6.65 44.25
C GLY A 242 -22.82 7.63 45.20
N SER A 243 -23.50 8.73 45.44
CA SER A 243 -23.19 9.71 46.45
C SER A 243 -23.11 9.11 47.85
N ALA A 244 -22.01 9.43 48.58
CA ALA A 244 -21.98 9.34 50.03
C ALA A 244 -21.20 10.57 50.58
N GLU A 245 -21.92 11.36 51.34
CA GLU A 245 -21.49 12.46 52.17
C GLU A 245 -20.59 11.99 53.34
N GLY A 246 -19.69 12.84 53.79
CA GLY A 246 -19.15 12.63 55.14
C GLY A 246 -17.75 13.21 55.39
N CYS A 247 -17.68 14.47 55.77
CA CYS A 247 -17.02 15.10 56.92
C CYS A 247 -15.59 14.66 57.32
N GLY A 248 -14.69 15.66 57.51
CA GLY A 248 -13.53 15.49 58.39
C GLY A 248 -12.28 16.30 58.02
N SER A 249 -12.14 17.42 58.68
CA SER A 249 -11.07 18.43 58.76
C SER A 249 -9.69 17.92 59.19
N THR A 250 -8.71 18.72 58.87
CA THR A 250 -7.44 19.14 59.53
C THR A 250 -6.25 18.87 58.57
N GLY A 251 -5.50 19.84 58.05
CA GLY A 251 -4.61 20.74 58.77
C GLY A 251 -3.16 20.25 58.51
N GLY A 252 -2.33 21.05 57.79
CA GLY A 252 -0.90 20.73 57.66
C GLY A 252 -0.19 21.59 56.61
N SER A 253 0.36 22.67 57.03
CA SER A 253 1.26 23.61 56.38
C SER A 253 2.68 23.06 56.16
N GLY A 254 3.38 23.55 55.11
CA GLY A 254 4.83 23.35 54.97
C GLY A 254 5.30 23.73 53.57
N SER A 255 5.63 24.91 53.33
CA SER A 255 6.81 25.71 52.99
C SER A 255 7.76 25.16 51.93
N ALA A 256 7.87 25.93 50.87
CA ALA A 256 9.01 26.60 50.25
C ALA A 256 10.30 25.81 49.97
N GLY A 257 10.78 25.93 48.72
CA GLY A 257 12.13 25.63 48.31
C GLY A 257 12.37 25.99 46.84
N ALA A 258 12.86 27.20 46.60
CA ALA A 258 13.36 27.71 45.34
C ALA A 258 14.86 27.38 45.20
N ALA A 259 15.29 27.03 43.98
CA ALA A 259 16.64 27.21 43.42
C ALA A 259 16.54 26.75 41.95
N GLY A 260 16.78 27.48 40.87
CA GLY A 260 17.95 28.34 40.62
C GLY A 260 18.97 27.56 39.81
N GLY A 261 19.05 27.74 38.47
CA GLY A 261 20.05 27.12 37.63
C GLY A 261 19.99 27.63 36.19
N SER A 262 20.73 28.70 35.95
CA SER A 262 21.06 29.31 34.66
C SER A 262 22.13 28.49 33.89
N GLY A 263 22.13 28.54 32.53
CA GLY A 263 23.22 28.06 31.70
C GLY A 263 22.84 27.97 30.26
N THR A 264 23.07 28.94 29.55
CA THR A 264 24.06 29.40 28.55
C THR A 264 23.72 29.00 27.11
N ALA A 265 23.49 30.07 26.33
CA ALA A 265 23.42 30.11 24.89
C ALA A 265 24.78 29.74 24.25
N GLY A 266 24.74 28.94 23.19
CA GLY A 266 25.84 28.69 22.29
C GLY A 266 25.42 28.98 20.87
N GLY A 267 25.75 30.16 20.37
CA GLY A 267 25.56 30.56 19.00
C GLY A 267 26.64 29.91 18.11
N TRP A 268 26.27 29.52 16.93
CA TRP A 268 27.21 29.24 15.82
C TRP A 268 26.76 30.02 14.60
N SER A 269 27.58 31.01 14.29
CA SER A 269 27.62 31.75 13.03
C SER A 269 28.54 31.01 12.06
N GLY A 270 28.13 30.85 10.80
CA GLY A 270 28.94 30.27 9.75
C GLY A 270 28.43 30.70 8.37
N THR A 271 28.92 31.85 7.97
CA THR A 271 29.34 32.40 6.67
C THR A 271 28.78 31.87 5.36
N ALA A 272 28.26 32.85 4.63
CA ALA A 272 27.94 32.87 3.23
C ALA A 272 29.14 32.57 2.29
N GLY A 273 28.94 31.85 1.20
CA GLY A 273 29.81 31.75 0.06
C GLY A 273 28.98 31.87 -1.22
N GLY A 274 29.19 32.92 -1.98
CA GLY A 274 28.50 33.32 -3.19
C GLY A 274 29.07 32.69 -4.48
N PRO A 275 28.88 33.26 -5.71
CA PRO A 275 28.16 32.59 -6.79
C PRO A 275 29.07 32.11 -7.94
N GLY A 276 28.59 31.10 -8.70
CA GLY A 276 29.25 30.55 -9.90
C GLY A 276 28.31 30.51 -11.10
N THR A 277 28.51 31.50 -11.94
CA THR A 277 28.47 31.64 -13.40
C THR A 277 27.54 30.77 -14.28
N ALA A 278 26.70 31.51 -14.98
CA ALA A 278 25.94 31.16 -16.16
C ALA A 278 26.81 30.59 -17.32
N GLY A 279 26.33 29.50 -17.92
CA GLY A 279 26.78 29.00 -19.23
C GLY A 279 25.61 28.93 -20.18
N GLY A 280 25.49 29.91 -21.06
CA GLY A 280 24.51 29.93 -22.11
C GLY A 280 24.89 28.96 -23.25
N TRP A 281 23.87 28.26 -23.78
CA TRP A 281 23.97 27.60 -25.08
C TRP A 281 22.86 28.15 -25.98
N SER A 282 23.32 28.91 -26.97
CA SER A 282 22.57 29.31 -28.14
C SER A 282 22.71 28.22 -29.21
N GLY A 283 21.64 27.68 -29.69
CA GLY A 283 21.59 26.72 -30.81
C GLY A 283 20.36 27.02 -31.67
N THR A 284 20.63 27.51 -32.85
CA THR A 284 19.80 28.04 -33.92
C THR A 284 18.75 27.07 -34.46
N ALA A 285 17.60 27.64 -34.75
CA ALA A 285 16.47 27.06 -35.49
C ALA A 285 16.82 26.76 -36.96
N SER A 286 16.35 25.66 -37.49
CA SER A 286 16.10 25.41 -38.91
C SER A 286 14.95 24.41 -39.06
N GLY A 287 13.76 24.82 -39.49
CA GLY A 287 12.74 24.00 -40.14
C GLY A 287 12.84 24.16 -41.64
N PRO A 288 11.91 23.62 -42.47
CA PRO A 288 10.84 22.65 -42.22
C PRO A 288 10.90 21.43 -43.18
N GLY A 289 10.30 20.30 -42.79
CA GLY A 289 10.11 19.16 -43.68
C GLY A 289 8.74 18.54 -43.43
N THR A 290 7.79 18.88 -44.26
CA THR A 290 6.47 18.23 -44.36
C THR A 290 6.63 16.85 -45.01
N THR A 291 6.40 15.77 -44.25
CA THR A 291 6.03 14.49 -44.82
C THR A 291 4.84 13.94 -44.05
N SER A 292 3.74 13.87 -44.81
CA SER A 292 2.46 13.27 -44.42
C SER A 292 2.63 11.77 -44.28
N GLU A 293 2.55 11.24 -43.04
CA GLU A 293 2.37 9.82 -42.78
C GLU A 293 0.86 9.44 -42.81
N PRO A 294 0.51 8.28 -43.37
CA PRO A 294 -0.87 7.83 -43.43
C PRO A 294 -1.37 7.44 -42.05
N ARG A 295 -2.54 7.94 -41.70
CA ARG A 295 -3.31 7.49 -40.53
C ARG A 295 -3.66 6.01 -40.69
N THR A 296 -3.02 5.14 -39.94
CA THR A 296 -3.52 3.78 -39.68
C THR A 296 -4.64 3.86 -38.66
N THR A 297 -5.84 3.74 -39.17
CA THR A 297 -7.07 3.56 -38.39
C THR A 297 -7.09 2.17 -37.78
N GLY A 298 -7.40 2.08 -36.48
CA GLY A 298 -8.03 0.89 -35.89
C GLY A 298 -7.08 -0.16 -35.34
N GLY A 299 -6.56 0.06 -34.11
CA GLY A 299 -6.27 -1.04 -33.22
C GLY A 299 -7.58 -1.66 -32.73
N PRO A 300 -7.63 -2.96 -32.40
CA PRO A 300 -8.85 -3.62 -31.96
C PRO A 300 -9.42 -2.92 -30.72
N PRO A 301 -10.75 -2.77 -30.63
CA PRO A 301 -11.37 -2.23 -29.43
C PRO A 301 -11.06 -3.18 -28.27
N TRP A 302 -10.70 -2.59 -27.12
CA TRP A 302 -10.64 -3.25 -25.83
C TRP A 302 -11.89 -4.14 -25.65
N PRO A 303 -11.77 -5.39 -25.18
CA PRO A 303 -12.92 -6.26 -25.00
C PRO A 303 -13.99 -5.56 -24.17
N PRO A 304 -15.27 -5.74 -24.49
CA PRO A 304 -16.35 -5.03 -23.81
C PRO A 304 -16.31 -5.37 -22.34
N GLN A 305 -16.22 -4.30 -21.54
CA GLN A 305 -16.30 -4.35 -20.08
C GLN A 305 -17.57 -5.11 -19.69
N GLY A 306 -17.43 -6.17 -18.90
CA GLY A 306 -18.53 -6.66 -18.11
C GLY A 306 -19.07 -5.46 -17.33
N ARG A 307 -20.30 -5.05 -17.62
CA ARG A 307 -20.97 -3.96 -16.90
C ARG A 307 -20.97 -4.32 -15.45
N VAL A 308 -20.18 -3.60 -14.65
CA VAL A 308 -20.51 -3.44 -13.24
C VAL A 308 -21.80 -2.62 -13.24
N PRO A 309 -22.94 -3.12 -12.71
CA PRO A 309 -24.14 -2.34 -12.63
C PRO A 309 -23.87 -1.07 -11.81
N ASP A 310 -24.22 0.09 -12.35
CA ASP A 310 -24.13 1.39 -11.68
C ASP A 310 -25.03 1.46 -10.42
N ASP A 311 -25.81 0.43 -10.15
CA ASP A 311 -26.86 0.38 -9.13
C ASP A 311 -26.43 -0.24 -7.80
N ALA A 312 -25.18 -0.69 -7.64
CA ALA A 312 -24.71 -1.31 -6.39
C ALA A 312 -24.45 -0.31 -5.24
N TRP A 313 -24.68 1.00 -5.47
CA TRP A 313 -24.39 2.06 -4.48
C TRP A 313 -25.61 2.90 -4.06
N THR A 314 -26.82 2.47 -4.40
CA THR A 314 -28.06 3.07 -3.87
C THR A 314 -28.75 2.07 -2.94
N GLY A 315 -28.39 2.07 -1.68
CA GLY A 315 -29.08 1.22 -0.70
C GLY A 315 -28.48 1.25 0.69
N ALA A 316 -29.12 2.09 1.54
CA ALA A 316 -29.10 2.21 2.99
C ALA A 316 -28.02 3.10 3.59
#